data_ab9ba016c292d786863021df3cb4d706
#
_entry.id   ab9ba016c292d786863021df3cb4d706
#
_cell.length_a   1.000
_cell.length_b   1.000
_cell.length_c   1.000
_cell.angle_alpha   90.00
_cell.angle_beta   90.00
_cell.angle_gamma   90.00
#
_symmetry.space_group_name_H-M   'P 1'
#
loop_
_entity.id
_entity.type
_entity.pdbx_description
1 polymer ?
#
loop_
_entity_poly.entity_id
_entity_poly.type
_entity_poly.pdbx_seq_one_letter_code
_entity_poly.pdbx_strand_id
1 'polypeptide(L)'
;MSGDPIYTEMIIEYSRNPSNFGKIENPHIHRHDSNPLCGDSIDLYVNIDGTKITEVKFDGKGCAICMACTSVLTEMIQNKNLDEVKNFQKDELLSELGLEHLIKTSPVRIKCALLSLKALKYGIYSYFVEQMNDVKAAGNLKEEAASLY
;
A
#
# COMPACT_ATOMS: atom_id res chain seq x y z
N MET A 1 10.77 -15.78 -7.25
CA MET A 1 11.38 -15.10 -6.08
C MET A 1 12.88 -15.21 -6.17
N SER A 2 13.58 -14.30 -5.51
CA SER A 2 15.05 -14.25 -5.56
C SER A 2 15.74 -15.49 -4.97
N GLY A 3 15.01 -16.28 -4.22
CA GLY A 3 15.57 -17.46 -3.57
C GLY A 3 16.19 -17.23 -2.21
N ASP A 4 16.16 -16.00 -1.69
CA ASP A 4 16.63 -15.73 -0.33
C ASP A 4 15.62 -16.30 0.69
N PRO A 5 16.01 -17.31 1.50
CA PRO A 5 15.08 -17.93 2.44
C PRO A 5 14.49 -16.97 3.47
N ILE A 6 15.24 -15.94 3.86
CA ILE A 6 14.78 -14.96 4.84
C ILE A 6 13.58 -14.21 4.32
N TYR A 7 13.63 -13.72 3.06
CA TYR A 7 12.52 -13.01 2.46
C TYR A 7 11.32 -13.94 2.23
N THR A 8 11.57 -15.18 1.84
CA THR A 8 10.49 -16.17 1.67
C THR A 8 9.75 -16.40 2.99
N GLU A 9 10.48 -16.56 4.08
CA GLU A 9 9.88 -16.74 5.41
C GLU A 9 9.10 -15.50 5.84
N MET A 10 9.62 -14.31 5.59
CA MET A 10 8.94 -13.06 5.91
C MET A 10 7.61 -12.95 5.17
N ILE A 11 7.60 -13.25 3.88
CA ILE A 11 6.39 -13.21 3.06
C ILE A 11 5.34 -14.18 3.60
N ILE A 12 5.74 -15.41 3.91
CA ILE A 12 4.83 -16.41 4.47
C ILE A 12 4.25 -15.94 5.79
N GLU A 13 5.09 -15.45 6.68
CA GLU A 13 4.64 -14.98 8.01
C GLU A 13 3.68 -13.81 7.89
N TYR A 14 4.00 -12.80 7.10
CA TYR A 14 3.13 -11.65 6.90
C TYR A 14 1.80 -12.04 6.23
N SER A 15 1.82 -13.07 5.38
CA SER A 15 0.59 -13.51 4.71
C SER A 15 -0.33 -14.29 5.66
N ARG A 16 0.25 -14.99 6.65
CA ARG A 16 -0.52 -15.76 7.63
C ARG A 16 -1.00 -14.89 8.80
N ASN A 17 -0.16 -13.97 9.23
CA ASN A 17 -0.42 -13.07 10.35
C ASN A 17 -0.22 -11.63 9.91
N PRO A 18 -1.15 -11.09 9.11
CA PRO A 18 -0.98 -9.74 8.57
C PRO A 18 -0.92 -8.69 9.68
N SER A 19 0.02 -7.77 9.56
CA SER A 19 0.13 -6.63 10.47
C SER A 19 -1.05 -5.69 10.24
N ASN A 20 -1.59 -5.14 11.35
CA ASN A 20 -2.63 -4.12 11.29
C ASN A 20 -3.87 -4.56 10.48
N PHE A 21 -4.22 -5.84 10.58
CA PHE A 21 -5.39 -6.39 9.89
C PHE A 21 -6.67 -6.00 10.63
N GLY A 22 -7.66 -5.52 9.92
CA GLY A 22 -8.94 -5.12 10.49
C GLY A 22 -9.49 -3.85 9.86
N LYS A 23 -10.51 -3.29 10.50
CA LYS A 23 -11.20 -2.09 10.04
C LYS A 23 -11.07 -0.98 11.05
N ILE A 24 -11.23 0.26 10.58
CA ILE A 24 -11.32 1.44 11.45
C ILE A 24 -12.72 2.04 11.22
N GLU A 25 -13.44 2.32 12.31
CA GLU A 25 -14.71 3.04 12.21
C GLU A 25 -14.45 4.51 11.93
N ASN A 26 -15.19 5.07 10.97
CA ASN A 26 -15.10 6.48 10.59
C ASN A 26 -13.66 6.91 10.27
N PRO A 27 -12.97 6.20 9.35
CA PRO A 27 -11.59 6.57 9.01
C PRO A 27 -11.57 7.86 8.21
N HIS A 28 -10.44 8.57 8.25
CA HIS A 28 -10.23 9.74 7.41
C HIS A 28 -10.03 9.33 5.95
N ILE A 29 -9.40 8.18 5.73
CA ILE A 29 -9.24 7.60 4.40
C ILE A 29 -9.77 6.16 4.46
N HIS A 30 -10.63 5.81 3.52
CA HIS A 30 -11.01 4.44 3.22
C HIS A 30 -10.91 4.27 1.72
N ARG A 31 -10.04 3.36 1.30
CA ARG A 31 -9.86 3.10 -0.13
C ARG A 31 -9.94 1.60 -0.39
N HIS A 32 -10.84 1.23 -1.28
CA HIS A 32 -10.94 -0.14 -1.81
C HIS A 32 -10.23 -0.18 -3.16
N ASP A 33 -9.46 -1.24 -3.39
CA ASP A 33 -8.90 -1.50 -4.70
C ASP A 33 -8.79 -3.00 -4.91
N SER A 34 -8.71 -3.41 -6.17
CA SER A 34 -8.64 -4.83 -6.51
C SER A 34 -7.81 -5.03 -7.77
N ASN A 35 -7.26 -6.24 -7.88
CA ASN A 35 -6.57 -6.70 -9.08
C ASN A 35 -7.33 -7.89 -9.63
N PRO A 36 -8.18 -7.70 -10.67
CA PRO A 36 -9.01 -8.78 -11.18
C PRO A 36 -8.22 -9.93 -11.80
N LEU A 37 -6.97 -9.67 -12.22
CA LEU A 37 -6.13 -10.72 -12.80
C LEU A 37 -5.74 -11.78 -11.78
N CYS A 38 -5.59 -11.39 -10.51
CA CYS A 38 -5.18 -12.29 -9.44
C CYS A 38 -6.28 -12.55 -8.42
N GLY A 39 -7.41 -11.86 -8.53
CA GLY A 39 -8.48 -11.94 -7.52
C GLY A 39 -8.13 -11.26 -6.21
N ASP A 40 -7.07 -10.45 -6.17
CA ASP A 40 -6.71 -9.69 -4.97
C ASP A 40 -7.68 -8.54 -4.77
N SER A 41 -8.04 -8.28 -3.51
CA SER A 41 -8.94 -7.20 -3.13
C SER A 41 -8.57 -6.72 -1.74
N ILE A 42 -8.34 -5.42 -1.58
CA ILE A 42 -8.00 -4.84 -0.29
C ILE A 42 -8.82 -3.59 -0.01
N ASP A 43 -9.07 -3.36 1.28
CA ASP A 43 -9.62 -2.13 1.80
C ASP A 43 -8.61 -1.55 2.77
N LEU A 44 -8.21 -0.31 2.55
CA LEU A 44 -7.23 0.38 3.36
C LEU A 44 -7.92 1.48 4.16
N TYR A 45 -7.63 1.52 5.45
CA TYR A 45 -8.23 2.48 6.40
C TYR A 45 -7.11 3.28 7.06
N VAL A 46 -7.24 4.60 7.06
CA VAL A 46 -6.21 5.46 7.65
C VAL A 46 -6.86 6.54 8.51
N ASN A 47 -6.37 6.70 9.72
CA ASN A 47 -6.71 7.82 10.59
C ASN A 47 -5.56 8.84 10.58
N ILE A 48 -5.94 10.11 10.58
CA ILE A 48 -5.01 11.21 10.43
C ILE A 48 -5.28 12.24 11.53
N ASP A 49 -4.21 12.76 12.14
CA ASP A 49 -4.28 13.88 13.06
C ASP A 49 -3.38 14.99 12.49
N GLY A 50 -4.01 16.08 12.04
CA GLY A 50 -3.30 17.12 11.31
C GLY A 50 -2.78 16.59 9.98
N THR A 51 -1.47 16.41 9.88
CA THR A 51 -0.83 15.80 8.70
C THR A 51 -0.19 14.45 9.01
N LYS A 52 -0.34 13.97 10.25
CA LYS A 52 0.29 12.73 10.69
C LYS A 52 -0.68 11.57 10.64
N ILE A 53 -0.23 10.44 10.08
CA ILE A 53 -0.97 9.19 10.09
C ILE A 53 -0.84 8.58 11.50
N THR A 54 -1.96 8.43 12.20
CA THR A 54 -1.97 7.93 13.57
C THR A 54 -2.32 6.46 13.65
N GLU A 55 -3.11 5.95 12.72
CA GLU A 55 -3.52 4.56 12.69
C GLU A 55 -3.75 4.12 11.25
N VAL A 56 -3.28 2.91 10.92
CA VAL A 56 -3.49 2.29 9.61
C VAL A 56 -3.97 0.87 9.83
N LYS A 57 -5.00 0.47 9.11
CA LYS A 57 -5.44 -0.92 9.07
C LYS A 57 -5.84 -1.29 7.66
N PHE A 58 -5.86 -2.58 7.40
CA PHE A 58 -6.38 -3.06 6.13
C PHE A 58 -7.17 -4.34 6.31
N ASP A 59 -8.06 -4.58 5.38
CA ASP A 59 -8.88 -5.77 5.31
C ASP A 59 -8.88 -6.24 3.85
N GLY A 60 -9.16 -7.52 3.63
CA GLY A 60 -9.23 -8.03 2.28
C GLY A 60 -8.63 -9.41 2.16
N LYS A 61 -8.44 -9.82 0.90
CA LYS A 61 -7.86 -11.13 0.57
C LYS A 61 -7.04 -11.02 -0.70
N GLY A 62 -6.02 -11.86 -0.79
CA GLY A 62 -5.16 -11.89 -1.96
C GLY A 62 -4.07 -12.94 -1.81
N CYS A 63 -3.19 -12.99 -2.79
CA CYS A 63 -2.06 -13.91 -2.75
C CYS A 63 -1.09 -13.52 -1.63
N ALA A 64 -0.15 -14.42 -1.32
CA ALA A 64 0.81 -14.18 -0.25
C ALA A 64 1.61 -12.89 -0.46
N ILE A 65 1.99 -12.59 -1.69
CA ILE A 65 2.74 -11.36 -2.01
C ILE A 65 1.88 -10.11 -1.74
N CYS A 66 0.62 -10.12 -2.16
CA CYS A 66 -0.29 -9.01 -1.91
C CYS A 66 -0.46 -8.76 -0.41
N MET A 67 -0.74 -9.80 0.35
CA MET A 67 -0.95 -9.70 1.79
C MET A 67 0.31 -9.26 2.52
N ALA A 68 1.47 -9.80 2.15
CA ALA A 68 2.73 -9.43 2.76
C ALA A 68 3.10 -7.97 2.47
N CYS A 69 2.99 -7.54 1.22
CA CYS A 69 3.30 -6.16 0.85
C CYS A 69 2.36 -5.16 1.54
N THR A 70 1.09 -5.50 1.63
CA THR A 70 0.12 -4.64 2.32
C THR A 70 0.44 -4.53 3.81
N SER A 71 0.77 -5.65 4.46
CA SER A 71 1.17 -5.67 5.87
C SER A 71 2.38 -4.77 6.12
N VAL A 72 3.42 -4.94 5.31
CA VAL A 72 4.66 -4.14 5.42
C VAL A 72 4.36 -2.66 5.18
N LEU A 73 3.55 -2.35 4.18
CA LEU A 73 3.20 -0.96 3.91
C LEU A 73 2.52 -0.30 5.12
N THR A 74 1.59 -1.01 5.78
CA THR A 74 0.93 -0.44 6.96
C THR A 74 1.93 -0.16 8.08
N GLU A 75 2.93 -1.00 8.25
CA GLU A 75 3.99 -0.77 9.22
C GLU A 75 4.86 0.44 8.86
N MET A 76 5.18 0.58 7.57
CA MET A 76 6.05 1.65 7.09
C MET A 76 5.44 3.04 7.22
N ILE A 77 4.12 3.15 7.03
CA ILE A 77 3.47 4.46 7.01
C ILE A 77 2.89 4.90 8.36
N GLN A 78 2.77 4.00 9.31
CA GLN A 78 2.23 4.34 10.62
C GLN A 78 3.14 5.36 11.32
N ASN A 79 2.54 6.42 11.86
CA ASN A 79 3.22 7.54 12.52
C ASN A 79 4.06 8.41 11.58
N LYS A 80 3.88 8.29 10.28
CA LYS A 80 4.54 9.13 9.28
C LYS A 80 3.63 10.30 8.89
N ASN A 81 4.24 11.37 8.39
CA ASN A 81 3.49 12.50 7.85
C ASN A 81 3.01 12.17 6.43
N LEU A 82 1.87 12.77 6.05
CA LEU A 82 1.33 12.60 4.71
C LEU A 82 2.33 13.04 3.62
N ASP A 83 3.12 14.10 3.89
CA ASP A 83 4.12 14.56 2.94
C ASP A 83 5.21 13.52 2.67
N GLU A 84 5.61 12.77 3.70
CA GLU A 84 6.56 11.67 3.53
C GLU A 84 5.95 10.52 2.74
N VAL A 85 4.72 10.16 3.09
CA VAL A 85 4.04 8.99 2.52
C VAL A 85 3.67 9.22 1.05
N LYS A 86 3.26 10.44 0.68
CA LYS A 86 2.90 10.73 -0.72
C LYS A 86 4.09 10.55 -1.67
N ASN A 87 5.31 10.65 -1.15
CA ASN A 87 6.54 10.52 -1.94
C ASN A 87 7.13 9.10 -1.91
N PHE A 88 6.46 8.15 -1.26
CA PHE A 88 6.92 6.77 -1.24
C PHE A 88 7.03 6.21 -2.67
N GLN A 89 8.16 5.57 -2.93
CA GLN A 89 8.42 4.93 -4.21
C GLN A 89 8.18 3.42 -4.11
N LYS A 90 7.85 2.81 -5.23
CA LYS A 90 7.64 1.35 -5.28
C LYS A 90 8.86 0.57 -4.82
N ASP A 91 10.06 1.08 -5.12
CA ASP A 91 11.30 0.41 -4.73
C ASP A 91 11.44 0.32 -3.21
N GLU A 92 10.98 1.32 -2.47
CA GLU A 92 11.03 1.32 -1.02
C GLU A 92 10.20 0.18 -0.43
N LEU A 93 9.01 -0.05 -0.98
CA LEU A 93 8.16 -1.15 -0.53
C LEU A 93 8.72 -2.50 -0.95
N LEU A 94 9.12 -2.63 -2.20
CA LEU A 94 9.61 -3.90 -2.74
C LEU A 94 10.89 -4.37 -2.05
N SER A 95 11.79 -3.45 -1.69
CA SER A 95 13.06 -3.80 -1.06
C SER A 95 12.88 -4.40 0.33
N GLU A 96 11.81 -4.06 1.03
CA GLU A 96 11.55 -4.61 2.36
C GLU A 96 11.36 -6.13 2.34
N LEU A 97 10.90 -6.68 1.21
CA LEU A 97 10.65 -8.11 1.06
C LEU A 97 11.50 -8.76 -0.05
N GLY A 98 12.51 -8.03 -0.53
CA GLY A 98 13.41 -8.55 -1.56
C GLY A 98 12.72 -8.82 -2.90
N LEU A 99 11.72 -8.02 -3.25
CA LEU A 99 10.88 -8.24 -4.42
C LEU A 99 11.20 -7.32 -5.61
N GLU A 100 12.32 -6.60 -5.58
CA GLU A 100 12.65 -5.64 -6.65
C GLU A 100 12.75 -6.29 -8.02
N HIS A 101 13.15 -7.56 -8.05
CA HIS A 101 13.28 -8.30 -9.30
C HIS A 101 11.95 -8.49 -10.04
N LEU A 102 10.82 -8.38 -9.34
CA LEU A 102 9.51 -8.55 -9.95
C LEU A 102 9.22 -7.51 -11.03
N ILE A 103 9.82 -6.33 -10.93
CA ILE A 103 9.64 -5.26 -11.93
C ILE A 103 10.02 -5.76 -13.31
N LYS A 104 11.09 -6.57 -13.40
CA LYS A 104 11.60 -7.07 -14.67
C LYS A 104 11.10 -8.47 -15.03
N THR A 105 10.74 -9.29 -14.05
CA THR A 105 10.51 -10.72 -14.27
C THR A 105 9.06 -11.13 -14.21
N SER A 106 8.18 -10.34 -13.59
CA SER A 106 6.79 -10.79 -13.43
C SER A 106 5.81 -9.60 -13.44
N PRO A 107 5.30 -9.25 -14.64
CA PRO A 107 4.31 -8.16 -14.75
C PRO A 107 3.02 -8.38 -13.93
N VAL A 108 2.62 -9.64 -13.77
CA VAL A 108 1.41 -9.96 -12.98
C VAL A 108 1.68 -9.81 -11.49
N ARG A 109 2.80 -10.37 -11.01
CA ARG A 109 3.15 -10.34 -9.59
C ARG A 109 3.46 -8.94 -9.09
N ILE A 110 4.03 -8.09 -9.93
CA ILE A 110 4.30 -6.71 -9.55
C ILE A 110 3.00 -5.94 -9.24
N LYS A 111 1.93 -6.24 -9.95
CA LYS A 111 0.62 -5.64 -9.67
C LYS A 111 0.07 -6.09 -8.32
N CYS A 112 0.26 -7.36 -7.96
CA CYS A 112 -0.11 -7.86 -6.64
C CYS A 112 0.69 -7.15 -5.55
N ALA A 113 1.99 -6.99 -5.75
CA ALA A 113 2.89 -6.37 -4.78
C ALA A 113 2.57 -4.90 -4.56
N LEU A 114 2.10 -4.18 -5.58
CA LEU A 114 1.90 -2.73 -5.52
C LEU A 114 0.44 -2.31 -5.35
N LEU A 115 -0.49 -3.26 -5.22
CA LEU A 115 -1.91 -2.94 -5.09
C LEU A 115 -2.18 -2.00 -3.91
N SER A 116 -1.58 -2.28 -2.75
CA SER A 116 -1.76 -1.47 -1.55
C SER A 116 -1.16 -0.07 -1.69
N LEU A 117 0.00 0.04 -2.32
CA LEU A 117 0.62 1.35 -2.53
C LEU A 117 -0.21 2.21 -3.49
N LYS A 118 -0.76 1.59 -4.52
CA LYS A 118 -1.68 2.27 -5.44
C LYS A 118 -2.93 2.77 -4.69
N ALA A 119 -3.53 1.91 -3.88
CA ALA A 119 -4.70 2.27 -3.08
C ALA A 119 -4.39 3.43 -2.13
N LEU A 120 -3.23 3.39 -1.48
CA LEU A 120 -2.80 4.43 -0.57
C LEU A 120 -2.65 5.78 -1.30
N LYS A 121 -1.99 5.79 -2.43
CA LYS A 121 -1.78 7.04 -3.20
C LYS A 121 -3.09 7.64 -3.67
N TYR A 122 -4.02 6.84 -4.16
CA TYR A 122 -5.36 7.32 -4.50
C TYR A 122 -6.14 7.82 -3.28
N GLY A 123 -5.99 7.13 -2.14
CA GLY A 123 -6.64 7.55 -0.90
C GLY A 123 -6.13 8.90 -0.42
N ILE A 124 -4.82 9.12 -0.47
CA ILE A 124 -4.22 10.40 -0.11
C ILE A 124 -4.63 11.49 -1.10
N TYR A 125 -4.69 11.17 -2.39
CA TYR A 125 -5.18 12.08 -3.41
C TYR A 125 -6.60 12.58 -3.07
N SER A 126 -7.51 11.65 -2.78
CA SER A 126 -8.88 12.00 -2.43
C SER A 126 -8.95 12.84 -1.16
N TYR A 127 -8.13 12.51 -0.18
CA TYR A 127 -8.06 13.26 1.08
C TYR A 127 -7.62 14.71 0.85
N PHE A 128 -6.57 14.92 0.05
CA PHE A 128 -6.11 16.28 -0.26
C PHE A 128 -7.18 17.09 -1.02
N VAL A 129 -7.87 16.45 -1.95
CA VAL A 129 -8.94 17.14 -2.69
C VAL A 129 -10.08 17.55 -1.78
N GLU A 130 -10.50 16.67 -0.87
CA GLU A 130 -11.67 16.91 -0.03
C GLU A 130 -11.38 17.78 1.19
N GLN A 131 -10.21 17.61 1.81
CA GLN A 131 -9.90 18.21 3.11
C GLN A 131 -8.98 19.41 3.03
N MET A 132 -7.99 19.36 2.14
CA MET A 132 -6.95 20.38 2.08
C MET A 132 -7.10 21.32 0.87
N ASN A 133 -7.99 20.98 -0.05
CA ASN A 133 -8.22 21.74 -1.27
C ASN A 133 -6.93 22.03 -2.05
N ASP A 134 -5.98 21.09 -2.03
CA ASP A 134 -4.70 21.22 -2.71
C ASP A 134 -4.75 20.46 -4.05
N VAL A 135 -5.27 21.11 -5.08
CA VAL A 135 -5.49 20.51 -6.38
C VAL A 135 -4.17 20.10 -7.04
N LYS A 136 -3.11 20.89 -6.84
CA LYS A 136 -1.81 20.60 -7.45
C LYS A 136 -1.17 19.34 -6.90
N ALA A 137 -1.09 19.23 -5.57
CA ALA A 137 -0.56 18.04 -4.92
C ALA A 137 -1.39 16.81 -5.25
N ALA A 138 -2.72 16.98 -5.28
CA ALA A 138 -3.64 15.90 -5.65
C ALA A 138 -3.41 15.43 -7.07
N GLY A 139 -3.18 16.34 -8.02
CA GLY A 139 -2.90 15.99 -9.41
C GLY A 139 -1.63 15.16 -9.53
N ASN A 140 -0.57 15.54 -8.85
CA ASN A 140 0.70 14.81 -8.86
C ASN A 140 0.53 13.39 -8.30
N LEU A 141 -0.20 13.25 -7.20
CA LEU A 141 -0.47 11.93 -6.61
C LEU A 141 -1.26 11.02 -7.54
N LYS A 142 -2.21 11.58 -8.26
CA LYS A 142 -2.99 10.82 -9.24
C LYS A 142 -2.10 10.28 -10.35
N GLU A 143 -1.21 11.10 -10.87
CA GLU A 143 -0.26 10.68 -11.90
C GLU A 143 0.68 9.59 -11.39
N GLU A 144 1.23 9.75 -10.19
CA GLU A 144 2.09 8.74 -9.59
C GLU A 144 1.37 7.41 -9.40
N ALA A 145 0.14 7.44 -8.91
CA ALA A 145 -0.65 6.22 -8.71
C ALA A 145 -0.92 5.51 -10.04
N ALA A 146 -1.25 6.28 -11.08
CA ALA A 146 -1.49 5.72 -12.40
C ALA A 146 -0.24 5.09 -13.02
N SER A 147 0.94 5.63 -12.70
CA SER A 147 2.22 5.17 -13.26
C SER A 147 2.84 3.98 -12.52
N LEU A 148 2.26 3.52 -11.40
CA LEU A 148 2.81 2.40 -10.62
C LEU A 148 2.88 1.09 -11.39
N TYR A 149 2.01 0.90 -12.34
CA TYR A 149 1.99 -0.27 -13.20
C TYR A 149 2.60 0.07 -14.55
#